data_22171313b3fc865372fe12291e4ea25d
#
_entry.id   22171313b3fc865372fe12291e4ea25d
#
_cell.length_a   1.000
_cell.length_b   1.000
_cell.length_c   1.000
_cell.angle_alpha   90.00
_cell.angle_beta   90.00
_cell.angle_gamma   90.00
#
_symmetry.space_group_name_H-M   'P 1'
#
loop_
_entity.id
_entity.type
_entity.pdbx_description
1 polymer ?
#
loop_
_entity_poly.entity_id
_entity_poly.type
_entity_poly.pdbx_seq_one_letter_code
_entity_poly.pdbx_strand_id
1 'polypeptide(L)'
;MEKTGQNHADIILDTWIPMDSAGHSSKGNQWKWRREDRWYKVDHMGYEGLAETVVSRLMAFADGVSYVSYEPVRMEYKGKIYNGCSSRNFLQEDEELVTVEHLFRQYTGKSLSAEVGKINGVKERILYLSGRIEENTGLKGFGIYLQKILAVDAFFLNEDRHTNNLAVIYRLWEKRYRFSPLFDHGLSLLSDTETDFPLGKPLEECLAEVEAKPFSRDFDEQLDAAEELYGCNVKFRFGKKEVENVLEECGIYYSKETVERVREILYGQMRKYRHMMDGKG
;
A
#
# COMPACT_ATOMS: atom_id res chain seq x y z
N MET A 1 30.35 6.93 -22.54
CA MET A 1 30.65 7.50 -21.22
C MET A 1 29.67 6.82 -20.24
N GLU A 2 30.16 5.80 -19.55
CA GLU A 2 29.43 5.16 -18.48
C GLU A 2 29.26 6.19 -17.35
N LYS A 3 28.02 6.55 -17.05
CA LYS A 3 27.71 7.24 -15.79
C LYS A 3 27.92 6.20 -14.69
N THR A 4 29.10 6.24 -14.08
CA THR A 4 29.34 5.61 -12.78
C THR A 4 28.33 6.22 -11.81
N GLY A 5 27.24 5.50 -11.57
CA GLY A 5 26.27 5.86 -10.52
C GLY A 5 27.04 5.89 -9.21
N GLN A 6 27.21 7.10 -8.65
CA GLN A 6 27.85 7.28 -7.38
C GLN A 6 27.08 6.47 -6.34
N ASN A 7 27.75 5.52 -5.70
CA ASN A 7 27.27 4.79 -4.51
C ASN A 7 27.26 5.76 -3.31
N HIS A 8 26.42 6.79 -3.38
CA HIS A 8 26.27 7.75 -2.31
C HIS A 8 24.91 7.61 -1.68
N ALA A 9 24.85 7.53 -0.36
CA ALA A 9 23.59 7.56 0.38
C ALA A 9 23.11 9.02 0.51
N ASP A 10 21.82 9.24 0.36
CA ASP A 10 21.18 10.53 0.59
C ASP A 10 21.11 10.84 2.09
N ILE A 11 21.03 9.78 2.92
CA ILE A 11 20.84 9.87 4.36
C ILE A 11 21.64 8.79 5.08
N ILE A 12 22.26 9.15 6.22
CA ILE A 12 22.97 8.24 7.12
C ILE A 12 22.11 8.01 8.37
N LEU A 13 21.80 6.74 8.64
CA LEU A 13 20.91 6.32 9.73
C LEU A 13 21.63 5.79 10.98
N ASP A 14 22.96 5.73 11.00
CA ASP A 14 23.75 5.06 12.07
C ASP A 14 23.49 5.60 13.49
N THR A 15 23.09 6.87 13.58
CA THR A 15 22.76 7.51 14.87
C THR A 15 21.27 7.39 15.23
N TRP A 16 20.47 6.74 14.39
CA TRP A 16 19.03 6.64 14.57
C TRP A 16 18.68 5.27 15.10
N ILE A 17 17.72 5.22 16.01
CA ILE A 17 17.21 3.97 16.55
C ILE A 17 16.06 3.52 15.65
N PRO A 18 16.10 2.31 15.06
CA PRO A 18 14.97 1.77 14.34
C PRO A 18 13.75 1.70 15.26
N MET A 19 12.61 2.10 14.77
CA MET A 19 11.37 1.90 15.51
C MET A 19 10.97 0.43 15.39
N ASP A 20 10.80 -0.24 16.52
CA ASP A 20 10.17 -1.56 16.54
C ASP A 20 8.75 -1.40 16.00
N SER A 21 8.45 -2.09 14.91
CA SER A 21 7.11 -2.15 14.38
C SER A 21 6.24 -2.91 15.39
N ALA A 22 5.48 -2.18 16.19
CA ALA A 22 4.50 -2.75 17.12
C ALA A 22 3.33 -3.48 16.41
N GLY A 23 3.35 -3.57 15.10
CA GLY A 23 2.44 -4.32 14.26
C GLY A 23 3.23 -5.34 13.42
N HIS A 24 3.00 -6.61 13.65
CA HIS A 24 3.56 -7.67 12.83
C HIS A 24 3.05 -7.53 11.39
N SER A 25 3.92 -7.16 10.45
CA SER A 25 3.62 -7.46 9.04
C SER A 25 3.69 -8.99 8.86
N SER A 26 2.88 -9.53 7.99
CA SER A 26 2.85 -10.98 7.74
C SER A 26 4.17 -11.52 7.18
N LYS A 27 5.05 -10.66 6.67
CA LYS A 27 6.31 -11.01 5.96
C LYS A 27 7.58 -10.40 6.57
N GLY A 28 7.60 -10.16 7.88
CA GLY A 28 8.78 -9.65 8.58
C GLY A 28 8.78 -8.15 8.85
N ASN A 29 9.71 -7.71 9.68
CA ASN A 29 9.78 -6.33 10.13
C ASN A 29 10.68 -5.52 9.19
N GLN A 30 10.07 -4.80 8.25
CA GLN A 30 10.78 -3.76 7.50
C GLN A 30 11.33 -2.71 8.47
N TRP A 31 12.61 -2.39 8.39
CA TRP A 31 13.19 -1.35 9.23
C TRP A 31 12.63 0.01 8.89
N LYS A 32 12.14 0.72 9.93
CA LYS A 32 11.51 2.03 9.84
C LYS A 32 12.16 2.97 10.82
N TRP A 33 12.40 4.20 10.41
CA TRP A 33 12.88 5.27 11.26
C TRP A 33 11.98 6.47 11.14
N ARG A 34 11.86 7.23 12.22
CA ARG A 34 11.21 8.53 12.21
C ARG A 34 12.18 9.60 12.67
N ARG A 35 12.27 10.67 11.93
CA ARG A 35 13.01 11.88 12.34
C ARG A 35 12.15 13.08 12.02
N GLU A 36 11.89 13.89 13.07
CA GLU A 36 11.00 15.05 12.97
C GLU A 36 9.63 14.66 12.39
N ASP A 37 9.27 15.24 11.26
CA ASP A 37 8.02 14.99 10.56
C ASP A 37 8.11 13.94 9.43
N ARG A 38 9.25 13.23 9.31
CA ARG A 38 9.47 12.25 8.22
C ARG A 38 9.68 10.83 8.72
N TRP A 39 9.13 9.90 7.95
CA TRP A 39 9.34 8.47 8.06
C TRP A 39 10.27 7.99 6.95
N TYR A 40 11.08 7.01 7.26
CA TYR A 40 12.02 6.36 6.36
C TYR A 40 11.84 4.85 6.47
N LYS A 41 11.75 4.18 5.32
CA LYS A 41 11.63 2.72 5.20
C LYS A 41 12.69 2.23 4.24
N VAL A 42 13.46 1.19 4.60
CA VAL A 42 14.41 0.55 3.69
C VAL A 42 13.79 -0.68 3.04
N ASP A 43 14.28 -1.01 1.86
CA ASP A 43 13.94 -2.28 1.21
C ASP A 43 14.49 -3.44 2.02
N HIS A 44 13.71 -4.48 2.18
CA HIS A 44 14.05 -5.66 2.96
C HIS A 44 13.78 -6.96 2.19
N MET A 45 12.66 -7.05 1.50
CA MET A 45 12.22 -8.22 0.74
C MET A 45 12.41 -8.08 -0.77
N GLY A 46 12.86 -6.91 -1.23
CA GLY A 46 13.09 -6.68 -2.64
C GLY A 46 13.09 -5.21 -3.03
N TYR A 47 11.97 -4.69 -3.56
CA TYR A 47 11.86 -3.31 -4.02
C TYR A 47 10.63 -2.57 -3.45
N GLU A 48 10.40 -2.75 -2.14
CA GLU A 48 9.23 -2.17 -1.45
C GLU A 48 9.21 -0.64 -1.55
N GLY A 49 10.38 0.02 -1.48
CA GLY A 49 10.48 1.46 -1.64
C GLY A 49 10.12 1.94 -3.04
N LEU A 50 10.43 1.16 -4.08
CA LEU A 50 9.97 1.43 -5.45
C LEU A 50 8.45 1.27 -5.54
N ALA A 51 7.90 0.21 -4.99
CA ALA A 51 6.45 -0.02 -4.98
C ALA A 51 5.71 1.13 -4.30
N GLU A 52 6.11 1.55 -3.08
CA GLU A 52 5.53 2.70 -2.38
C GLU A 52 5.58 3.98 -3.21
N THR A 53 6.73 4.27 -3.81
CA THR A 53 6.92 5.52 -4.57
C THR A 53 6.13 5.52 -5.86
N VAL A 54 6.16 4.43 -6.64
CA VAL A 54 5.41 4.30 -7.90
C VAL A 54 3.91 4.37 -7.63
N VAL A 55 3.39 3.61 -6.66
CA VAL A 55 1.97 3.66 -6.30
C VAL A 55 1.57 5.08 -5.92
N SER A 56 2.30 5.73 -5.00
CA SER A 56 1.94 7.08 -4.55
C SER A 56 2.00 8.12 -5.67
N ARG A 57 2.96 8.04 -6.60
CA ARG A 57 3.05 8.95 -7.74
C ARG A 57 1.91 8.76 -8.74
N LEU A 58 1.50 7.52 -9.00
CA LEU A 58 0.36 7.22 -9.87
C LEU A 58 -0.97 7.57 -9.21
N MET A 59 -1.07 7.48 -7.88
CA MET A 59 -2.25 7.94 -7.13
C MET A 59 -2.49 9.45 -7.24
N ALA A 60 -1.49 10.26 -7.60
CA ALA A 60 -1.69 11.68 -7.92
C ALA A 60 -2.64 11.91 -9.11
N PHE A 61 -2.83 10.89 -9.94
CA PHE A 61 -3.77 10.89 -11.07
C PHE A 61 -5.06 10.12 -10.78
N ALA A 62 -5.33 9.78 -9.51
CA ALA A 62 -6.56 9.09 -9.12
C ALA A 62 -7.57 10.06 -8.51
N ASP A 63 -8.82 10.00 -8.96
CA ASP A 63 -9.87 10.84 -8.42
C ASP A 63 -10.40 10.30 -7.09
N GLY A 64 -10.68 11.22 -6.18
CA GLY A 64 -11.43 10.95 -4.95
C GLY A 64 -10.69 10.06 -3.92
N VAL A 65 -9.37 9.92 -4.05
CA VAL A 65 -8.55 9.12 -3.15
C VAL A 65 -7.53 10.01 -2.44
N SER A 66 -7.51 9.96 -1.11
CA SER A 66 -6.45 10.55 -0.30
C SER A 66 -5.36 9.50 -0.07
N TYR A 67 -4.11 9.85 -0.24
CA TYR A 67 -2.97 8.94 -0.13
C TYR A 67 -1.75 9.61 0.49
N VAL A 68 -0.84 8.81 1.02
CA VAL A 68 0.47 9.27 1.50
C VAL A 68 1.43 9.33 0.33
N SER A 69 2.09 10.49 0.14
CA SER A 69 3.12 10.64 -0.89
C SER A 69 4.46 10.13 -0.38
N TYR A 70 5.10 9.32 -1.20
CA TYR A 70 6.44 8.78 -0.94
C TYR A 70 7.46 9.30 -1.94
N GLU A 71 8.70 9.44 -1.48
CA GLU A 71 9.86 9.85 -2.27
C GLU A 71 10.91 8.74 -2.22
N PRO A 72 11.55 8.39 -3.36
CA PRO A 72 12.64 7.42 -3.35
C PRO A 72 13.83 8.00 -2.59
N VAL A 73 14.51 7.17 -1.82
CA VAL A 73 15.67 7.58 -1.02
C VAL A 73 16.66 6.43 -0.92
N ARG A 74 17.95 6.78 -0.90
CA ARG A 74 19.04 5.83 -0.63
C ARG A 74 19.64 6.14 0.73
N MET A 75 19.70 5.13 1.58
CA MET A 75 20.05 5.27 2.98
C MET A 75 21.25 4.39 3.33
N GLU A 76 22.15 4.92 4.16
CA GLU A 76 23.24 4.14 4.75
C GLU A 76 22.89 3.78 6.20
N TYR A 77 23.00 2.50 6.54
CA TYR A 77 22.85 2.00 7.89
C TYR A 77 23.89 0.93 8.17
N LYS A 78 24.69 1.13 9.24
CA LYS A 78 25.79 0.22 9.65
C LYS A 78 26.76 -0.09 8.50
N GLY A 79 27.12 0.94 7.72
CA GLY A 79 28.06 0.84 6.61
C GLY A 79 27.52 0.11 5.37
N LYS A 80 26.21 -0.15 5.31
CA LYS A 80 25.55 -0.73 4.14
C LYS A 80 24.55 0.28 3.55
N ILE A 81 24.48 0.32 2.23
CA ILE A 81 23.56 1.16 1.49
C ILE A 81 22.31 0.37 1.15
N TYR A 82 21.17 0.94 1.43
CA TYR A 82 19.83 0.39 1.14
C TYR A 82 19.05 1.38 0.29
N ASN A 83 18.31 0.87 -0.67
CA ASN A 83 17.25 1.61 -1.30
C ASN A 83 16.03 1.63 -0.38
N GLY A 84 15.10 2.54 -0.64
CA GLY A 84 13.87 2.62 0.11
C GLY A 84 13.09 3.88 -0.21
N CYS A 85 12.22 4.27 0.69
CA CYS A 85 11.39 5.45 0.52
C CYS A 85 11.27 6.29 1.81
N SER A 86 10.87 7.54 1.63
CA SER A 86 10.51 8.43 2.74
C SER A 86 9.15 9.08 2.51
N SER A 87 8.44 9.39 3.58
CA SER A 87 7.19 10.14 3.55
C SER A 87 7.12 11.15 4.69
N ARG A 88 6.32 12.18 4.54
CA ARG A 88 5.97 13.03 5.68
C ARG A 88 5.00 12.29 6.60
N ASN A 89 5.09 12.61 7.89
CA ASN A 89 4.07 12.16 8.83
C ASN A 89 2.74 12.84 8.47
N PHE A 90 1.71 12.06 8.24
CA PHE A 90 0.38 12.57 7.88
C PHE A 90 -0.54 12.81 9.09
N LEU A 91 -0.08 12.44 10.29
CA LEU A 91 -0.80 12.67 11.54
C LEU A 91 -0.44 14.05 12.10
N GLN A 92 -1.45 14.75 12.60
CA GLN A 92 -1.29 15.96 13.40
C GLN A 92 -0.95 15.62 14.85
N GLU A 93 -0.62 16.62 15.67
CA GLU A 93 -0.22 16.39 17.07
C GLU A 93 -1.32 15.75 17.94
N ASP A 94 -2.58 16.05 17.62
CA ASP A 94 -3.75 15.50 18.30
C ASP A 94 -4.38 14.30 17.60
N GLU A 95 -3.66 13.66 16.71
CA GLU A 95 -4.16 12.54 15.90
C GLU A 95 -3.41 11.23 16.18
N GLU A 96 -4.18 10.16 16.26
CA GLU A 96 -3.69 8.80 16.40
C GLU A 96 -4.20 7.93 15.26
N LEU A 97 -3.30 7.14 14.65
CA LEU A 97 -3.65 6.11 13.69
C LEU A 97 -4.15 4.88 14.44
N VAL A 98 -5.40 4.50 14.22
CA VAL A 98 -6.03 3.34 14.86
C VAL A 98 -6.36 2.31 13.80
N THR A 99 -5.72 1.13 13.85
CA THR A 99 -6.03 0.05 12.93
C THR A 99 -7.43 -0.51 13.19
N VAL A 100 -8.11 -0.95 12.15
CA VAL A 100 -9.47 -1.50 12.33
C VAL A 100 -9.47 -2.79 13.16
N GLU A 101 -8.37 -3.56 13.14
CA GLU A 101 -8.17 -4.73 14.01
C GLU A 101 -8.11 -4.30 15.48
N HIS A 102 -7.31 -3.27 15.79
CA HIS A 102 -7.19 -2.76 17.17
C HIS A 102 -8.50 -2.16 17.65
N LEU A 103 -9.15 -1.33 16.83
CA LEU A 103 -10.43 -0.72 17.11
C LEU A 103 -11.49 -1.77 17.45
N PHE A 104 -11.62 -2.79 16.59
CA PHE A 104 -12.61 -3.86 16.81
C PHE A 104 -12.31 -4.65 18.09
N ARG A 105 -11.04 -4.90 18.38
CA ARG A 105 -10.62 -5.59 19.61
C ARG A 105 -10.95 -4.79 20.86
N GLN A 106 -10.81 -3.48 20.83
CA GLN A 106 -11.19 -2.60 21.94
C GLN A 106 -12.68 -2.67 22.25
N TYR A 107 -13.55 -2.72 21.22
CA TYR A 107 -15.01 -2.74 21.42
C TYR A 107 -15.57 -4.13 21.73
N THR A 108 -14.96 -5.18 21.23
CA THR A 108 -15.55 -6.53 21.29
C THR A 108 -14.75 -7.54 22.10
N GLY A 109 -13.47 -7.26 22.39
CA GLY A 109 -12.52 -8.21 22.98
C GLY A 109 -12.06 -9.30 22.01
N LYS A 110 -12.45 -9.26 20.72
CA LYS A 110 -12.19 -10.31 19.72
C LYS A 110 -11.29 -9.79 18.60
N SER A 111 -10.64 -10.71 17.88
CA SER A 111 -9.93 -10.40 16.63
C SER A 111 -10.93 -10.23 15.49
N LEU A 112 -10.82 -9.11 14.76
CA LEU A 112 -11.63 -8.81 13.59
C LEU A 112 -11.36 -9.81 12.47
N SER A 113 -10.07 -10.09 12.18
CA SER A 113 -9.71 -11.03 11.11
C SER A 113 -10.26 -12.43 11.37
N ALA A 114 -10.26 -12.88 12.64
CA ALA A 114 -10.85 -14.15 13.01
C ALA A 114 -12.38 -14.17 12.90
N GLU A 115 -13.06 -13.07 13.22
CA GLU A 115 -14.53 -12.98 13.06
C GLU A 115 -14.93 -12.91 11.57
N VAL A 116 -14.22 -12.11 10.76
CA VAL A 116 -14.43 -12.03 9.32
C VAL A 116 -14.20 -13.40 8.65
N GLY A 117 -13.17 -14.13 9.08
CA GLY A 117 -12.87 -15.47 8.55
C GLY A 117 -13.97 -16.52 8.78
N LYS A 118 -14.86 -16.31 9.76
CA LYS A 118 -16.02 -17.21 10.03
C LYS A 118 -17.22 -16.94 9.12
N ILE A 119 -17.24 -15.81 8.45
CA ILE A 119 -18.35 -15.38 7.61
C ILE A 119 -18.20 -16.01 6.22
N ASN A 120 -19.25 -16.65 5.73
CA ASN A 120 -19.31 -17.15 4.37
C ASN A 120 -19.66 -16.02 3.41
N GLY A 121 -18.94 -15.96 2.28
CA GLY A 121 -19.18 -14.97 1.24
C GLY A 121 -18.36 -13.67 1.44
N VAL A 122 -17.81 -13.17 0.32
CA VAL A 122 -16.95 -11.97 0.32
C VAL A 122 -17.76 -10.71 0.58
N LYS A 123 -18.95 -10.59 0.00
CA LYS A 123 -19.87 -9.46 0.22
C LYS A 123 -20.26 -9.34 1.69
N GLU A 124 -20.60 -10.45 2.32
CA GLU A 124 -21.00 -10.51 3.73
C GLU A 124 -19.85 -10.11 4.65
N ARG A 125 -18.62 -10.49 4.32
CA ARG A 125 -17.41 -10.07 5.04
C ARG A 125 -17.20 -8.56 4.94
N ILE A 126 -17.33 -7.99 3.73
CA ILE A 126 -17.20 -6.55 3.47
C ILE A 126 -18.30 -5.77 4.21
N LEU A 127 -19.55 -6.20 4.12
CA LEU A 127 -20.67 -5.58 4.84
C LEU A 127 -20.49 -5.63 6.35
N TYR A 128 -20.07 -6.78 6.88
CA TYR A 128 -19.81 -6.94 8.31
C TYR A 128 -18.76 -5.96 8.80
N LEU A 129 -17.59 -5.93 8.14
CA LEU A 129 -16.52 -5.02 8.54
C LEU A 129 -16.96 -3.56 8.45
N SER A 130 -17.54 -3.16 7.32
CA SER A 130 -17.98 -1.78 7.09
C SER A 130 -19.02 -1.34 8.14
N GLY A 131 -20.02 -2.18 8.40
CA GLY A 131 -21.04 -1.90 9.38
C GLY A 131 -20.48 -1.76 10.80
N ARG A 132 -19.55 -2.65 11.20
CA ARG A 132 -18.92 -2.56 12.53
C ARG A 132 -18.08 -1.31 12.71
N ILE A 133 -17.34 -0.89 11.70
CA ILE A 133 -16.55 0.33 11.78
C ILE A 133 -17.46 1.56 11.83
N GLU A 134 -18.49 1.64 11.00
CA GLU A 134 -19.45 2.76 11.03
C GLU A 134 -20.20 2.84 12.39
N GLU A 135 -20.61 1.71 12.93
CA GLU A 135 -21.28 1.62 14.23
C GLU A 135 -20.38 2.13 15.36
N ASN A 136 -19.12 1.72 15.37
CA ASN A 136 -18.20 2.01 16.48
C ASN A 136 -17.55 3.40 16.37
N THR A 137 -17.42 3.96 15.17
CA THR A 137 -16.72 5.22 14.93
C THR A 137 -17.65 6.39 14.59
N GLY A 138 -18.86 6.10 14.13
CA GLY A 138 -19.76 7.09 13.53
C GLY A 138 -19.34 7.54 12.12
N LEU A 139 -18.28 6.99 11.54
CA LEU A 139 -17.80 7.30 10.18
C LEU A 139 -18.75 6.72 9.13
N LYS A 140 -19.63 7.56 8.60
CA LYS A 140 -20.52 7.17 7.50
C LYS A 140 -19.75 7.04 6.20
N GLY A 141 -20.10 6.04 5.39
CA GLY A 141 -19.48 5.80 4.08
C GLY A 141 -18.15 5.04 4.18
N PHE A 142 -17.89 4.32 5.27
CA PHE A 142 -16.71 3.48 5.39
C PHE A 142 -16.68 2.40 4.29
N GLY A 143 -17.83 1.88 3.86
CA GLY A 143 -17.89 0.93 2.75
C GLY A 143 -17.38 1.50 1.43
N ILE A 144 -17.69 2.75 1.11
CA ILE A 144 -17.15 3.46 -0.07
C ILE A 144 -15.64 3.65 0.06
N TYR A 145 -15.17 4.05 1.24
CA TYR A 145 -13.74 4.17 1.53
C TYR A 145 -13.01 2.83 1.38
N LEU A 146 -13.60 1.75 1.89
CA LEU A 146 -13.06 0.39 1.76
C LEU A 146 -13.00 -0.05 0.29
N GLN A 147 -14.07 0.19 -0.50
CA GLN A 147 -14.06 -0.10 -1.94
C GLN A 147 -12.90 0.61 -2.66
N LYS A 148 -12.61 1.87 -2.30
CA LYS A 148 -11.46 2.60 -2.89
C LYS A 148 -10.13 1.94 -2.54
N ILE A 149 -9.96 1.46 -1.31
CA ILE A 149 -8.76 0.72 -0.90
C ILE A 149 -8.63 -0.55 -1.75
N LEU A 150 -9.70 -1.36 -1.83
CA LEU A 150 -9.68 -2.61 -2.57
C LEU A 150 -9.44 -2.41 -4.07
N ALA A 151 -9.94 -1.32 -4.65
CA ALA A 151 -9.69 -0.96 -6.05
C ALA A 151 -8.21 -0.62 -6.29
N VAL A 152 -7.59 0.15 -5.39
CA VAL A 152 -6.16 0.48 -5.46
C VAL A 152 -5.31 -0.78 -5.24
N ASP A 153 -5.66 -1.59 -4.24
CA ASP A 153 -4.93 -2.84 -3.95
C ASP A 153 -5.02 -3.84 -5.12
N ALA A 154 -6.17 -3.98 -5.77
CA ALA A 154 -6.33 -4.82 -6.95
C ALA A 154 -5.52 -4.29 -8.14
N PHE A 155 -5.56 -2.98 -8.38
CA PHE A 155 -4.82 -2.38 -9.49
C PHE A 155 -3.30 -2.51 -9.32
N PHE A 156 -2.80 -2.32 -8.10
CA PHE A 156 -1.36 -2.38 -7.81
C PHE A 156 -0.90 -3.72 -7.22
N LEU A 157 -1.78 -4.72 -7.12
CA LEU A 157 -1.47 -6.05 -6.58
C LEU A 157 -0.90 -6.01 -5.16
N ASN A 158 -1.54 -5.28 -4.26
CA ASN A 158 -1.10 -5.19 -2.87
C ASN A 158 -1.53 -6.43 -2.08
N GLU A 159 -0.61 -7.33 -1.83
CA GLU A 159 -0.86 -8.61 -1.13
C GLU A 159 -0.87 -8.52 0.40
N ASP A 160 -0.60 -7.35 0.96
CA ASP A 160 -0.51 -7.20 2.43
C ASP A 160 -1.60 -6.34 3.06
N ARG A 161 -2.76 -6.20 2.40
CA ARG A 161 -3.92 -5.48 2.96
C ARG A 161 -4.66 -6.29 4.00
N HIS A 162 -4.01 -6.67 5.10
CA HIS A 162 -4.67 -7.27 6.26
C HIS A 162 -5.33 -6.22 7.17
N THR A 163 -6.13 -6.66 8.15
CA THR A 163 -6.93 -5.77 9.03
C THR A 163 -6.09 -4.79 9.87
N ASN A 164 -4.79 -5.04 10.06
CA ASN A 164 -3.87 -4.08 10.69
C ASN A 164 -3.34 -3.02 9.71
N ASN A 165 -3.48 -3.21 8.39
CA ASN A 165 -3.12 -2.22 7.36
C ASN A 165 -4.36 -1.46 6.84
N LEU A 166 -5.51 -1.67 7.46
CA LEU A 166 -6.71 -0.84 7.36
C LEU A 166 -6.81 0.03 8.62
N ALA A 167 -6.93 1.33 8.46
CA ALA A 167 -6.93 2.23 9.61
C ALA A 167 -7.87 3.43 9.44
N VAL A 168 -8.24 3.99 10.58
CA VAL A 168 -8.89 5.28 10.72
C VAL A 168 -8.03 6.17 11.60
N ILE A 169 -8.26 7.47 11.57
CA ILE A 169 -7.55 8.43 12.41
C ILE A 169 -8.50 8.94 13.47
N TYR A 170 -8.09 8.84 14.74
CA TYR A 170 -8.81 9.40 15.87
C TYR A 170 -8.22 10.76 16.23
N ARG A 171 -9.08 11.79 16.33
CA ARG A 171 -8.75 13.14 16.78
C ARG A 171 -9.06 13.27 18.27
N LEU A 172 -8.03 13.38 19.08
CA LEU A 172 -8.14 13.37 20.54
C LEU A 172 -9.00 14.54 21.07
N TRP A 173 -8.78 15.75 20.56
CA TRP A 173 -9.49 16.94 21.04
C TRP A 173 -10.96 16.97 20.60
N GLU A 174 -11.24 16.55 19.37
CA GLU A 174 -12.60 16.51 18.82
C GLU A 174 -13.38 15.25 19.23
N LYS A 175 -12.68 14.22 19.73
CA LYS A 175 -13.22 12.88 20.03
C LYS A 175 -13.97 12.29 18.84
N ARG A 176 -13.40 12.43 17.65
CA ARG A 176 -13.98 11.99 16.37
C ARG A 176 -12.99 11.21 15.56
N TYR A 177 -13.52 10.33 14.71
CA TYR A 177 -12.75 9.62 13.72
C TYR A 177 -12.82 10.32 12.36
N ARG A 178 -11.78 10.15 11.54
CA ARG A 178 -11.76 10.47 10.13
C ARG A 178 -11.10 9.36 9.34
N PHE A 179 -11.33 9.33 8.02
CA PHE A 179 -10.63 8.39 7.16
C PHE A 179 -9.12 8.67 7.13
N SER A 180 -8.35 7.60 7.11
CA SER A 180 -6.92 7.67 6.87
C SER A 180 -6.65 7.92 5.37
N PRO A 181 -5.59 8.64 4.97
CA PRO A 181 -5.08 8.50 3.61
C PRO A 181 -4.65 7.05 3.38
N LEU A 182 -4.66 6.59 2.13
CA LEU A 182 -4.11 5.29 1.77
C LEU A 182 -2.60 5.29 1.98
N PHE A 183 -2.08 4.24 2.59
CA PHE A 183 -0.66 4.09 2.92
C PHE A 183 -0.26 2.61 2.91
N ASP A 184 1.04 2.35 3.00
CA ASP A 184 1.64 1.02 3.15
C ASP A 184 1.35 0.11 1.95
N HIS A 185 1.88 0.50 0.79
CA HIS A 185 1.83 -0.24 -0.48
C HIS A 185 3.19 -0.89 -0.81
N GLY A 186 4.05 -1.09 0.18
CA GLY A 186 5.37 -1.67 -0.02
C GLY A 186 5.33 -3.07 -0.62
N LEU A 187 4.35 -3.89 -0.25
CA LEU A 187 4.14 -5.22 -0.84
C LEU A 187 3.13 -5.20 -2.01
N SER A 188 3.25 -4.19 -2.86
CA SER A 188 2.56 -4.09 -4.16
C SER A 188 3.51 -4.41 -5.31
N LEU A 189 2.94 -4.60 -6.51
CA LEU A 189 3.70 -4.77 -7.76
C LEU A 189 4.69 -5.95 -7.73
N LEU A 190 4.39 -6.99 -6.94
CA LEU A 190 5.24 -8.19 -6.75
C LEU A 190 6.63 -7.82 -6.19
N SER A 191 6.69 -6.89 -5.25
CA SER A 191 7.94 -6.33 -4.74
C SER A 191 8.77 -7.29 -3.90
N ASP A 192 8.17 -8.35 -3.33
CA ASP A 192 8.88 -9.40 -2.59
C ASP A 192 9.64 -10.33 -3.55
N THR A 193 10.85 -9.93 -3.91
CA THR A 193 11.69 -10.70 -4.83
C THR A 193 12.63 -11.68 -4.14
N GLU A 194 12.77 -11.57 -2.83
CA GLU A 194 13.62 -12.48 -2.04
C GLU A 194 12.91 -13.79 -1.73
N THR A 195 11.57 -13.78 -1.59
CA THR A 195 10.81 -14.96 -1.17
C THR A 195 9.82 -15.42 -2.23
N ASP A 196 8.82 -14.59 -2.57
CA ASP A 196 7.65 -15.06 -3.30
C ASP A 196 7.76 -14.88 -4.81
N PHE A 197 8.37 -13.76 -5.25
CA PHE A 197 8.39 -13.36 -6.66
C PHE A 197 9.79 -13.06 -7.19
N PRO A 198 10.74 -14.00 -7.17
CA PRO A 198 12.09 -13.77 -7.68
C PRO A 198 12.10 -13.21 -9.10
N LEU A 199 13.00 -12.28 -9.41
CA LEU A 199 13.06 -11.65 -10.75
C LEU A 199 13.23 -12.68 -11.88
N GLY A 200 13.95 -13.77 -11.63
CA GLY A 200 14.13 -14.84 -12.62
C GLY A 200 12.90 -15.73 -12.85
N LYS A 201 11.82 -15.58 -12.07
CA LYS A 201 10.57 -16.31 -12.26
C LYS A 201 9.71 -15.63 -13.34
N PRO A 202 9.09 -16.40 -14.27
CA PRO A 202 8.21 -15.82 -15.27
C PRO A 202 7.09 -14.95 -14.65
N LEU A 203 6.88 -13.76 -15.20
CA LEU A 203 5.90 -12.82 -14.67
C LEU A 203 4.48 -13.40 -14.61
N GLU A 204 4.09 -14.19 -15.61
CA GLU A 204 2.77 -14.83 -15.68
C GLU A 204 2.54 -15.80 -14.50
N GLU A 205 3.58 -16.53 -14.09
CA GLU A 205 3.51 -17.43 -12.93
C GLU A 205 3.37 -16.62 -11.64
N CYS A 206 4.12 -15.53 -11.48
CA CYS A 206 4.00 -14.65 -10.33
C CYS A 206 2.61 -14.02 -10.22
N LEU A 207 2.04 -13.57 -11.36
CA LEU A 207 0.70 -13.00 -11.42
C LEU A 207 -0.41 -14.03 -11.12
N ALA A 208 -0.16 -15.32 -11.34
CA ALA A 208 -1.09 -16.39 -10.99
C ALA A 208 -1.03 -16.77 -9.50
N GLU A 209 0.05 -16.45 -8.81
CA GLU A 209 0.27 -16.82 -7.40
C GLU A 209 -0.01 -15.69 -6.41
N VAL A 210 0.01 -14.42 -6.88
CA VAL A 210 -0.22 -13.26 -5.99
C VAL A 210 -1.64 -13.27 -5.42
N GLU A 211 -1.75 -13.06 -4.11
CA GLU A 211 -3.00 -13.20 -3.39
C GLU A 211 -3.46 -11.91 -2.73
N ALA A 212 -4.75 -11.66 -2.84
CA ALA A 212 -5.41 -10.55 -2.15
C ALA A 212 -5.68 -10.87 -0.67
N LYS A 213 -5.92 -9.82 0.11
CA LYS A 213 -6.42 -9.81 1.50
C LYS A 213 -7.36 -8.61 1.67
N PRO A 214 -8.24 -8.55 2.68
CA PRO A 214 -8.46 -9.56 3.73
C PRO A 214 -9.69 -10.44 3.47
N PHE A 215 -10.49 -10.21 2.41
CA PHE A 215 -11.80 -10.83 2.23
C PHE A 215 -11.79 -12.05 1.31
N SER A 216 -10.88 -12.06 0.35
CA SER A 216 -10.62 -13.14 -0.59
C SER A 216 -9.12 -13.23 -0.88
N ARG A 217 -8.68 -14.38 -1.43
CA ARG A 217 -7.35 -14.53 -2.01
C ARG A 217 -7.29 -14.01 -3.46
N ASP A 218 -8.44 -13.75 -4.06
CA ASP A 218 -8.59 -13.25 -5.42
C ASP A 218 -8.93 -11.76 -5.41
N PHE A 219 -8.13 -10.95 -6.11
CA PHE A 219 -8.30 -9.50 -6.20
C PHE A 219 -9.60 -9.12 -6.91
N ASP A 220 -9.96 -9.86 -7.97
CA ASP A 220 -11.17 -9.56 -8.74
C ASP A 220 -12.42 -9.91 -7.93
N GLU A 221 -12.43 -11.05 -7.24
CA GLU A 221 -13.56 -11.47 -6.40
C GLU A 221 -13.88 -10.43 -5.32
N GLN A 222 -12.86 -9.92 -4.61
CA GLN A 222 -13.13 -8.91 -3.57
C GLN A 222 -13.43 -7.54 -4.14
N LEU A 223 -12.85 -7.15 -5.29
CA LEU A 223 -13.17 -5.90 -5.95
C LEU A 223 -14.58 -5.90 -6.50
N ASP A 224 -14.98 -6.94 -7.24
CA ASP A 224 -16.32 -7.10 -7.78
C ASP A 224 -17.39 -7.08 -6.67
N ALA A 225 -17.13 -7.79 -5.57
CA ALA A 225 -18.02 -7.76 -4.40
C ALA A 225 -18.17 -6.36 -3.80
N ALA A 226 -17.07 -5.60 -3.71
CA ALA A 226 -17.08 -4.23 -3.20
C ALA A 226 -17.76 -3.25 -4.18
N GLU A 227 -17.56 -3.41 -5.49
CA GLU A 227 -18.20 -2.59 -6.51
C GLU A 227 -19.69 -2.86 -6.64
N GLU A 228 -20.14 -4.09 -6.47
CA GLU A 228 -21.56 -4.41 -6.41
C GLU A 228 -22.26 -3.74 -5.21
N LEU A 229 -21.55 -3.61 -4.07
CA LEU A 229 -22.10 -3.00 -2.86
C LEU A 229 -22.09 -1.47 -2.90
N TYR A 230 -21.02 -0.88 -3.43
CA TYR A 230 -20.76 0.56 -3.26
C TYR A 230 -20.48 1.32 -4.56
N GLY A 231 -20.47 0.64 -5.70
CA GLY A 231 -20.11 1.21 -6.99
C GLY A 231 -18.61 1.38 -7.18
N CYS A 232 -18.19 1.71 -8.41
CA CYS A 232 -16.80 2.01 -8.76
C CYS A 232 -16.47 3.47 -8.40
N ASN A 233 -15.71 3.70 -7.34
CA ASN A 233 -15.40 5.02 -6.79
C ASN A 233 -13.97 5.49 -7.05
N VAL A 234 -13.19 4.77 -7.85
CA VAL A 234 -11.83 5.15 -8.25
C VAL A 234 -11.74 5.23 -9.75
N LYS A 235 -11.18 6.35 -10.25
CA LYS A 235 -10.84 6.51 -11.66
C LYS A 235 -9.40 6.97 -11.76
N PHE A 236 -8.61 6.25 -12.56
CA PHE A 236 -7.22 6.60 -12.84
C PHE A 236 -7.12 7.38 -14.15
N ARG A 237 -6.46 8.54 -14.11
CA ARG A 237 -6.28 9.44 -15.25
C ARG A 237 -4.84 9.49 -15.73
N PHE A 238 -4.16 8.36 -15.72
CA PHE A 238 -2.83 8.23 -16.27
C PHE A 238 -2.81 7.26 -17.44
N GLY A 239 -1.85 7.46 -18.33
CA GLY A 239 -1.56 6.57 -19.44
C GLY A 239 -0.12 6.07 -19.37
N LYS A 240 0.34 5.45 -20.47
CA LYS A 240 1.73 4.94 -20.56
C LYS A 240 2.76 6.02 -20.35
N LYS A 241 2.49 7.25 -20.81
CA LYS A 241 3.41 8.38 -20.66
C LYS A 241 3.68 8.71 -19.20
N GLU A 242 2.61 8.78 -18.39
CA GLU A 242 2.73 9.06 -16.96
C GLU A 242 3.44 7.92 -16.24
N VAL A 243 3.16 6.66 -16.61
CA VAL A 243 3.87 5.49 -16.10
C VAL A 243 5.37 5.59 -16.39
N GLU A 244 5.77 5.90 -17.64
CA GLU A 244 7.19 6.04 -17.99
C GLU A 244 7.87 7.16 -17.19
N ASN A 245 7.22 8.33 -17.06
CA ASN A 245 7.77 9.44 -16.28
C ASN A 245 7.98 9.05 -14.81
N VAL A 246 7.01 8.35 -14.23
CA VAL A 246 7.10 7.87 -12.84
C VAL A 246 8.21 6.82 -12.68
N LEU A 247 8.35 5.90 -13.61
CA LEU A 247 9.40 4.89 -13.56
C LEU A 247 10.79 5.48 -13.77
N GLU A 248 10.94 6.51 -14.62
CA GLU A 248 12.18 7.25 -14.79
C GLU A 248 12.59 7.97 -13.50
N GLU A 249 11.62 8.60 -12.81
CA GLU A 249 11.85 9.31 -11.54
C GLU A 249 12.12 8.35 -10.37
N CYS A 250 11.30 7.31 -10.19
CA CYS A 250 11.34 6.44 -9.01
C CYS A 250 12.34 5.29 -9.15
N GLY A 251 12.63 4.86 -10.37
CA GLY A 251 13.49 3.71 -10.65
C GLY A 251 15.00 3.97 -10.61
N ILE A 252 15.43 5.20 -10.28
CA ILE A 252 16.84 5.65 -10.35
C ILE A 252 17.82 4.81 -9.53
N TYR A 253 17.35 4.15 -8.47
CA TYR A 253 18.19 3.33 -7.59
C TYR A 253 18.07 1.82 -7.86
N TYR A 254 17.23 1.42 -8.83
CA TYR A 254 16.90 0.02 -9.08
C TYR A 254 17.48 -0.49 -10.40
N SER A 255 17.58 -1.80 -10.55
CA SER A 255 18.04 -2.42 -11.77
C SER A 255 17.07 -2.17 -12.93
N LYS A 256 17.59 -2.20 -14.16
CA LYS A 256 16.72 -2.13 -15.35
C LYS A 256 15.69 -3.25 -15.39
N GLU A 257 16.08 -4.44 -14.95
CA GLU A 257 15.20 -5.61 -14.88
C GLU A 257 14.04 -5.38 -13.91
N THR A 258 14.31 -4.82 -12.72
CA THR A 258 13.27 -4.45 -11.74
C THR A 258 12.29 -3.43 -12.32
N VAL A 259 12.82 -2.36 -12.95
CA VAL A 259 11.99 -1.30 -13.55
C VAL A 259 11.15 -1.84 -14.69
N GLU A 260 11.72 -2.72 -15.54
CA GLU A 260 10.98 -3.36 -16.63
C GLU A 260 9.85 -4.24 -16.12
N ARG A 261 10.11 -5.04 -15.10
CA ARG A 261 9.07 -5.86 -14.45
C ARG A 261 7.89 -5.03 -13.94
N VAL A 262 8.17 -3.93 -13.24
CA VAL A 262 7.14 -3.01 -12.75
C VAL A 262 6.36 -2.40 -13.91
N ARG A 263 7.03 -2.02 -15.01
CA ARG A 263 6.40 -1.51 -16.23
C ARG A 263 5.43 -2.52 -16.83
N GLU A 264 5.86 -3.77 -17.01
CA GLU A 264 5.04 -4.83 -17.57
C GLU A 264 3.80 -5.10 -16.71
N ILE A 265 3.96 -5.14 -15.38
CA ILE A 265 2.84 -5.27 -14.43
C ILE A 265 1.85 -4.12 -14.64
N LEU A 266 2.30 -2.88 -14.58
CA LEU A 266 1.42 -1.70 -14.71
C LEU A 266 0.66 -1.70 -16.04
N TYR A 267 1.33 -2.01 -17.15
CA TYR A 267 0.67 -2.12 -18.45
C TYR A 267 -0.34 -3.26 -18.52
N GLY A 268 -0.05 -4.38 -17.84
CA GLY A 268 -1.00 -5.47 -17.67
C GLY A 268 -2.25 -5.03 -16.91
N GLN A 269 -2.06 -4.38 -15.77
CA GLN A 269 -3.14 -3.91 -14.90
C GLN A 269 -3.99 -2.80 -15.55
N MET A 270 -3.39 -1.89 -16.30
CA MET A 270 -4.13 -0.90 -17.10
C MET A 270 -5.06 -1.56 -18.14
N ARG A 271 -4.64 -2.67 -18.75
CA ARG A 271 -5.49 -3.43 -19.68
C ARG A 271 -6.60 -4.19 -18.94
N LYS A 272 -6.24 -4.85 -17.81
CA LYS A 272 -7.17 -5.64 -17.00
C LYS A 272 -8.29 -4.78 -16.42
N TYR A 273 -7.94 -3.68 -15.78
CA TYR A 273 -8.88 -2.77 -15.12
C TYR A 273 -9.23 -1.55 -15.97
N ARG A 274 -9.46 -1.77 -17.28
CA ARG A 274 -9.79 -0.70 -18.21
C ARG A 274 -11.02 0.11 -17.81
N HIS A 275 -11.98 -0.49 -17.10
CA HIS A 275 -13.16 0.20 -16.61
C HIS A 275 -12.85 1.26 -15.53
N MET A 276 -11.73 1.15 -14.84
CA MET A 276 -11.24 2.15 -13.88
C MET A 276 -10.36 3.22 -14.54
N MET A 277 -9.94 3.01 -15.80
CA MET A 277 -9.11 3.99 -16.51
C MET A 277 -9.98 5.04 -17.18
N ASP A 278 -9.78 6.32 -16.84
CA ASP A 278 -10.46 7.49 -17.46
C ASP A 278 -9.48 8.24 -18.37
N GLY A 279 -8.59 7.53 -19.02
CA GLY A 279 -7.62 8.07 -19.96
C GLY A 279 -8.09 7.91 -21.41
N LYS A 280 -7.97 8.95 -22.18
CA LYS A 280 -7.96 8.84 -23.65
C LYS A 280 -6.75 7.99 -24.02
N GLY A 281 -7.01 6.71 -24.35
CA GLY A 281 -6.01 5.75 -24.80
C GLY A 281 -5.30 6.18 -26.07
#